data_8a29332513ee3d79e48f0ab9e1f969f8
#
_entry.id   8a29332513ee3d79e48f0ab9e1f969f8
#
_cell.length_a   1.000
_cell.length_b   1.000
_cell.length_c   1.000
_cell.angle_alpha   90.00
_cell.angle_beta   90.00
_cell.angle_gamma   90.00
#
_symmetry.space_group_name_H-M   'P 1'
#
loop_
_entity.id
_entity.type
_entity.pdbx_description
1 polymer ?
#
loop_
_entity_poly.entity_id
_entity_poly.type
_entity_poly.pdbx_seq_one_letter_code
_entity_poly.pdbx_strand_id
1 'polypeptide(L)'
;MTMSIQECEAEPGGEAGVAAYKQRVYAPYYDSAKRDDFLGVQTYTRMRFGADGRATRRPPPDAELTQMGYEYRPQALGAACRDAWAATQTPIIVTESGIATQDDSRRRAFIRSALEGVSAAMAAGVDFRGYVYWTLLDNFEWMSGYAPTFGLVGVDRRTMARAIKPSAVMIGVIARANSLEAATKSADQVLSAGAAVGVSDR
;
A
#
# COMPACT_ATOMS: atom_id res chain seq x y z
N MET A 1 -16.45 4.32 -7.89
CA MET A 1 -15.28 5.04 -8.47
C MET A 1 -14.00 4.57 -7.81
N THR A 2 -12.85 4.57 -8.51
CA THR A 2 -11.53 4.34 -7.90
C THR A 2 -10.57 5.46 -8.29
N MET A 3 -9.67 5.86 -7.38
CA MET A 3 -8.74 6.95 -7.62
C MET A 3 -7.45 6.81 -6.82
N SER A 4 -6.37 7.37 -7.37
CA SER A 4 -5.09 7.48 -6.66
C SER A 4 -5.16 8.62 -5.67
N ILE A 5 -5.07 8.28 -4.39
CA ILE A 5 -5.13 9.21 -3.26
C ILE A 5 -3.88 9.00 -2.43
N GLN A 6 -3.03 10.01 -2.32
CA GLN A 6 -1.86 9.96 -1.44
C GLN A 6 -2.16 10.69 -0.13
N GLU A 7 -1.55 10.23 0.96
CA GLU A 7 -1.48 11.05 2.17
C GLU A 7 -0.88 12.42 1.80
N CYS A 8 -1.57 13.49 2.14
CA CYS A 8 -1.06 14.85 1.95
C CYS A 8 -0.61 15.39 3.31
N GLU A 9 0.69 15.58 3.48
CA GLU A 9 1.30 16.06 4.71
C GLU A 9 1.85 17.48 4.53
N ALA A 10 1.47 18.39 5.41
CA ALA A 10 2.04 19.73 5.44
C ALA A 10 3.35 19.73 6.23
N GLU A 11 4.41 20.29 5.67
CA GLU A 11 5.52 20.81 6.44
C GLU A 11 5.08 22.11 7.15
N PRO A 12 5.81 22.60 8.16
CA PRO A 12 5.44 23.86 8.81
C PRO A 12 5.20 24.98 7.79
N GLY A 13 4.00 25.53 7.77
CA GLY A 13 3.55 26.55 6.81
C GLY A 13 3.01 26.02 5.48
N GLY A 14 2.95 24.70 5.28
CA GLY A 14 2.44 24.07 4.06
C GLY A 14 0.94 23.75 4.05
N GLU A 15 0.22 24.04 5.13
CA GLU A 15 -1.19 23.66 5.36
C GLU A 15 -2.13 24.22 4.26
N ALA A 16 -1.90 25.46 3.87
CA ALA A 16 -2.68 26.08 2.80
C ALA A 16 -2.46 25.39 1.45
N GLY A 17 -1.25 24.90 1.19
CA GLY A 17 -0.91 24.13 -0.01
C GLY A 17 -1.64 22.78 -0.05
N VAL A 18 -1.68 22.06 1.08
CA VAL A 18 -2.45 20.81 1.21
C VAL A 18 -3.93 21.08 0.94
N ALA A 19 -4.51 22.09 1.58
CA ALA A 19 -5.92 22.43 1.39
C ALA A 19 -6.25 22.76 -0.07
N ALA A 20 -5.44 23.62 -0.70
CA ALA A 20 -5.62 24.00 -2.11
C ALA A 20 -5.47 22.78 -3.05
N TYR A 21 -4.51 21.90 -2.79
CA TYR A 21 -4.32 20.68 -3.57
C TYR A 21 -5.54 19.75 -3.46
N LYS A 22 -5.97 19.43 -2.25
CA LYS A 22 -7.13 18.57 -2.02
C LYS A 22 -8.39 19.15 -2.66
N GLN A 23 -8.63 20.46 -2.53
CA GLN A 23 -9.76 21.13 -3.13
C GLN A 23 -9.73 21.05 -4.66
N ARG A 24 -8.58 21.22 -5.30
CA ARG A 24 -8.44 21.22 -6.74
C ARG A 24 -8.41 19.82 -7.34
N VAL A 25 -7.73 18.88 -6.67
CA VAL A 25 -7.40 17.57 -7.25
C VAL A 25 -8.35 16.48 -6.78
N TYR A 26 -8.72 16.47 -5.49
CA TYR A 26 -9.53 15.38 -4.93
C TYR A 26 -11.02 15.74 -4.82
N ALA A 27 -11.36 16.98 -4.45
CA ALA A 27 -12.74 17.33 -4.15
C ALA A 27 -13.73 17.07 -5.32
N PRO A 28 -13.41 17.34 -6.60
CA PRO A 28 -14.33 17.07 -7.70
C PRO A 28 -14.67 15.57 -7.83
N TYR A 29 -13.71 14.70 -7.56
CA TYR A 29 -13.92 13.25 -7.58
C TYR A 29 -14.62 12.76 -6.30
N TYR A 30 -14.31 13.33 -5.16
CA TYR A 30 -15.01 13.04 -3.91
C TYR A 30 -16.50 13.39 -4.01
N ASP A 31 -16.85 14.54 -4.61
CA ASP A 31 -18.25 14.91 -4.81
C ASP A 31 -18.99 13.92 -5.72
N SER A 32 -18.32 13.36 -6.71
CA SER A 32 -18.91 12.28 -7.51
C SER A 32 -19.04 10.99 -6.72
N ALA A 33 -18.02 10.62 -5.95
CA ALA A 33 -17.97 9.37 -5.19
C ALA A 33 -19.03 9.28 -4.08
N LYS A 34 -19.54 10.40 -3.56
CA LYS A 34 -20.63 10.43 -2.56
C LYS A 34 -21.89 9.67 -2.97
N ARG A 35 -22.07 9.39 -4.26
CA ARG A 35 -23.22 8.68 -4.81
C ARG A 35 -22.91 7.27 -5.26
N ASP A 36 -21.67 6.83 -5.08
CA ASP A 36 -21.22 5.49 -5.47
C ASP A 36 -21.43 4.50 -4.31
N ASP A 37 -21.49 3.21 -4.63
CA ASP A 37 -21.56 2.13 -3.65
C ASP A 37 -20.28 2.03 -2.81
N PHE A 38 -19.14 2.44 -3.39
CA PHE A 38 -17.85 2.50 -2.71
C PHE A 38 -16.90 3.49 -3.41
N LEU A 39 -15.91 3.97 -2.66
CA LEU A 39 -14.74 4.67 -3.18
C LEU A 39 -13.51 3.76 -3.11
N GLY A 40 -12.91 3.48 -4.27
CA GLY A 40 -11.66 2.76 -4.38
C GLY A 40 -10.47 3.67 -4.12
N VAL A 41 -9.62 3.30 -3.16
CA VAL A 41 -8.43 4.07 -2.77
C VAL A 41 -7.17 3.34 -3.23
N GLN A 42 -6.29 4.05 -3.95
CA GLN A 42 -4.98 3.57 -4.40
C GLN A 42 -3.89 4.42 -3.75
N THR A 43 -3.08 3.84 -2.85
CA THR A 43 -2.07 4.58 -2.09
C THR A 43 -0.77 3.80 -1.96
N TYR A 44 0.35 4.45 -2.27
CA TYR A 44 1.69 3.84 -2.22
C TYR A 44 2.66 4.60 -1.30
N THR A 45 2.45 5.90 -1.11
CA THR A 45 3.34 6.79 -0.37
C THR A 45 2.59 8.05 0.07
N ARG A 46 3.32 9.09 0.51
CA ARG A 46 2.75 10.41 0.81
C ARG A 46 3.23 11.48 -0.16
N MET A 47 2.53 12.59 -0.16
CA MET A 47 2.96 13.88 -0.74
C MET A 47 3.21 14.86 0.39
N ARG A 48 4.33 15.56 0.34
CA ARG A 48 4.67 16.61 1.31
C ARG A 48 4.51 17.98 0.65
N PHE A 49 4.08 18.95 1.43
CA PHE A 49 3.86 20.33 0.96
C PHE A 49 4.69 21.29 1.79
N GLY A 50 5.59 22.02 1.14
CA GLY A 50 6.43 23.03 1.79
C GLY A 50 5.68 24.33 2.09
N ALA A 51 6.35 25.25 2.79
CA ALA A 51 5.79 26.57 3.13
C ALA A 51 5.43 27.44 1.91
N ASP A 52 5.98 27.12 0.72
CA ASP A 52 5.59 27.75 -0.55
C ASP A 52 4.27 27.22 -1.13
N GLY A 53 3.61 26.32 -0.42
CA GLY A 53 2.36 25.67 -0.82
C GLY A 53 2.49 24.64 -1.94
N ARG A 54 3.71 24.31 -2.36
CA ARG A 54 3.96 23.36 -3.45
C ARG A 54 4.21 21.95 -2.93
N ALA A 55 3.73 20.97 -3.71
CA ALA A 55 4.05 19.57 -3.44
C ALA A 55 5.55 19.33 -3.65
N THR A 56 6.21 18.83 -2.61
CA THR A 56 7.60 18.38 -2.65
C THR A 56 7.64 16.96 -3.19
N ARG A 57 8.19 16.78 -4.39
CA ARG A 57 8.31 15.45 -5.01
C ARG A 57 9.54 14.67 -4.51
N ARG A 58 10.46 15.32 -3.81
CA ARG A 58 11.67 14.68 -3.29
C ARG A 58 11.41 14.18 -1.87
N PRO A 59 11.61 12.89 -1.62
CA PRO A 59 11.66 12.37 -0.26
C PRO A 59 12.75 13.08 0.56
N PRO A 60 12.65 13.08 1.90
CA PRO A 60 13.74 13.54 2.76
C PRO A 60 15.06 12.85 2.41
N PRO A 61 16.22 13.49 2.60
CA PRO A 61 17.52 12.92 2.25
C PRO A 61 17.84 11.59 2.95
N ASP A 62 17.28 11.37 4.12
CA ASP A 62 17.43 10.18 4.98
C ASP A 62 16.27 9.19 4.85
N ALA A 63 15.31 9.45 3.97
CA ALA A 63 14.17 8.56 3.78
C ALA A 63 14.58 7.26 3.10
N GLU A 64 14.07 6.16 3.61
CA GLU A 64 14.11 4.88 2.90
C GLU A 64 13.27 4.94 1.63
N LEU A 65 13.85 4.52 0.50
CA LEU A 65 13.18 4.56 -0.79
C LEU A 65 12.85 3.15 -1.29
N THR A 66 11.72 3.06 -1.99
CA THR A 66 11.33 1.88 -2.77
C THR A 66 12.05 1.85 -4.12
N GLN A 67 11.95 0.74 -4.88
CA GLN A 67 12.48 0.68 -6.25
C GLN A 67 11.86 1.71 -7.21
N MET A 68 10.67 2.24 -6.88
CA MET A 68 10.04 3.33 -7.65
C MET A 68 10.54 4.72 -7.25
N GLY A 69 11.46 4.82 -6.28
CA GLY A 69 11.89 6.09 -5.71
C GLY A 69 10.84 6.76 -4.81
N TYR A 70 9.81 6.02 -4.41
CA TYR A 70 8.85 6.50 -3.43
C TYR A 70 9.42 6.38 -2.02
N GLU A 71 9.07 7.31 -1.14
CA GLU A 71 9.35 7.16 0.28
C GLU A 71 8.63 5.91 0.83
N TYR A 72 9.35 5.09 1.61
CA TYR A 72 8.75 3.98 2.34
C TYR A 72 7.84 4.51 3.43
N ARG A 73 6.54 4.54 3.16
CA ARG A 73 5.55 5.15 4.04
C ARG A 73 4.25 4.32 4.09
N PRO A 74 4.26 3.12 4.68
CA PRO A 74 3.06 2.26 4.74
C PRO A 74 1.89 2.90 5.48
N GLN A 75 2.14 3.81 6.43
CA GLN A 75 1.11 4.54 7.20
C GLN A 75 0.25 5.46 6.33
N ALA A 76 0.76 5.84 5.15
CA ALA A 76 0.04 6.69 4.20
C ALA A 76 -1.32 6.11 3.79
N LEU A 77 -1.44 4.77 3.75
CA LEU A 77 -2.69 4.11 3.37
C LEU A 77 -3.82 4.43 4.35
N GLY A 78 -3.60 4.23 5.65
CA GLY A 78 -4.61 4.54 6.66
C GLY A 78 -4.98 6.02 6.70
N ALA A 79 -4.00 6.92 6.48
CA ALA A 79 -4.23 8.36 6.41
C ALA A 79 -5.09 8.74 5.20
N ALA A 80 -4.77 8.20 4.01
CA ALA A 80 -5.53 8.45 2.78
C ALA A 80 -6.98 7.93 2.90
N CYS A 81 -7.18 6.75 3.51
CA CYS A 81 -8.53 6.21 3.73
C CYS A 81 -9.35 7.08 4.69
N ARG A 82 -8.75 7.57 5.78
CA ARG A 82 -9.44 8.50 6.70
C ARG A 82 -9.81 9.81 6.01
N ASP A 83 -8.90 10.38 5.22
CA ASP A 83 -9.17 11.60 4.44
C ASP A 83 -10.34 11.40 3.46
N ALA A 84 -10.30 10.32 2.70
CA ALA A 84 -11.34 9.97 1.74
C ALA A 84 -12.70 9.76 2.40
N TRP A 85 -12.72 9.01 3.52
CA TRP A 85 -13.93 8.80 4.31
C TRP A 85 -14.49 10.10 4.90
N ALA A 86 -13.64 10.93 5.48
CA ALA A 86 -14.07 12.22 6.06
C ALA A 86 -14.71 13.12 5.01
N ALA A 87 -14.23 13.08 3.77
CA ALA A 87 -14.73 13.91 2.67
C ALA A 87 -16.02 13.36 2.02
N THR A 88 -16.21 12.04 2.01
CA THR A 88 -17.26 11.41 1.18
C THR A 88 -18.33 10.67 1.97
N GLN A 89 -18.00 10.11 3.12
CA GLN A 89 -18.81 9.16 3.89
C GLN A 89 -19.23 7.93 3.03
N THR A 90 -18.49 7.64 1.96
CA THR A 90 -18.70 6.52 1.06
C THR A 90 -17.85 5.34 1.52
N PRO A 91 -18.37 4.11 1.59
CA PRO A 91 -17.59 2.93 1.97
C PRO A 91 -16.27 2.84 1.18
N ILE A 92 -15.17 2.46 1.85
CA ILE A 92 -13.83 2.42 1.27
C ILE A 92 -13.45 0.99 0.90
N ILE A 93 -12.93 0.80 -0.31
CA ILE A 93 -12.17 -0.37 -0.72
C ILE A 93 -10.76 0.09 -1.09
N VAL A 94 -9.73 -0.48 -0.49
CA VAL A 94 -8.38 -0.30 -1.03
C VAL A 94 -8.27 -1.16 -2.29
N THR A 95 -8.23 -0.51 -3.43
CA THR A 95 -8.12 -1.17 -4.74
C THR A 95 -6.67 -1.35 -5.15
N GLU A 96 -5.75 -0.55 -4.58
CA GLU A 96 -4.32 -0.77 -4.74
C GLU A 96 -3.54 -0.25 -3.53
N SER A 97 -2.61 -1.06 -3.04
CA SER A 97 -1.53 -0.66 -2.14
C SER A 97 -0.42 -1.69 -2.20
N GLY A 98 0.82 -1.27 -2.26
CA GLY A 98 1.95 -2.18 -2.37
C GLY A 98 3.29 -1.50 -2.37
N ILE A 99 4.34 -2.30 -2.48
CA ILE A 99 5.72 -1.83 -2.50
C ILE A 99 6.52 -2.57 -3.57
N ALA A 100 7.29 -1.83 -4.35
CA ALA A 100 8.33 -2.39 -5.22
C ALA A 100 9.62 -2.58 -4.42
N THR A 101 9.99 -3.83 -4.17
CA THR A 101 11.21 -4.21 -3.47
C THR A 101 11.62 -5.63 -3.80
N GLN A 102 12.92 -5.91 -3.88
CA GLN A 102 13.44 -7.27 -3.99
C GLN A 102 13.45 -8.00 -2.63
N ASP A 103 13.46 -7.26 -1.54
CA ASP A 103 13.43 -7.81 -0.18
C ASP A 103 11.99 -8.11 0.25
N ASP A 104 11.63 -9.39 0.27
CA ASP A 104 10.30 -9.81 0.68
C ASP A 104 10.04 -9.64 2.19
N SER A 105 11.09 -9.58 3.02
CA SER A 105 10.93 -9.23 4.44
C SER A 105 10.44 -7.79 4.59
N ARG A 106 10.95 -6.90 3.76
CA ARG A 106 10.54 -5.50 3.70
C ARG A 106 9.12 -5.34 3.17
N ARG A 107 8.74 -6.17 2.17
CA ARG A 107 7.36 -6.24 1.68
C ARG A 107 6.39 -6.68 2.78
N ARG A 108 6.74 -7.72 3.53
CA ARG A 108 5.92 -8.19 4.67
C ARG A 108 5.74 -7.10 5.74
N ALA A 109 6.81 -6.39 6.08
CA ALA A 109 6.76 -5.27 7.02
C ALA A 109 5.87 -4.14 6.52
N PHE A 110 5.97 -3.77 5.22
CA PHE A 110 5.11 -2.78 4.59
C PHE A 110 3.63 -3.18 4.67
N ILE A 111 3.30 -4.40 4.25
CA ILE A 111 1.91 -4.90 4.24
C ILE A 111 1.32 -4.88 5.66
N ARG A 112 2.08 -5.37 6.64
CA ARG A 112 1.64 -5.37 8.04
C ARG A 112 1.33 -3.94 8.51
N SER A 113 2.26 -3.03 8.36
CA SER A 113 2.10 -1.66 8.83
C SER A 113 0.98 -0.89 8.09
N ALA A 114 0.81 -1.14 6.78
CA ALA A 114 -0.30 -0.59 6.01
C ALA A 114 -1.66 -1.08 6.54
N LEU A 115 -1.79 -2.39 6.80
CA LEU A 115 -3.01 -2.99 7.32
C LEU A 115 -3.29 -2.60 8.80
N GLU A 116 -2.25 -2.38 9.61
CA GLU A 116 -2.40 -1.79 10.95
C GLU A 116 -3.00 -0.37 10.87
N GLY A 117 -2.55 0.43 9.90
CA GLY A 117 -3.13 1.76 9.62
C GLY A 117 -4.59 1.69 9.18
N VAL A 118 -4.96 0.69 8.38
CA VAL A 118 -6.34 0.41 7.98
C VAL A 118 -7.18 -0.01 9.19
N SER A 119 -6.68 -0.94 10.01
CA SER A 119 -7.35 -1.39 11.23
C SER A 119 -7.63 -0.22 12.19
N ALA A 120 -6.65 0.67 12.37
CA ALA A 120 -6.83 1.88 13.16
C ALA A 120 -7.88 2.84 12.55
N ALA A 121 -7.96 2.95 11.22
CA ALA A 121 -8.98 3.73 10.55
C ALA A 121 -10.38 3.13 10.75
N MET A 122 -10.51 1.81 10.68
CA MET A 122 -11.77 1.10 10.99
C MET A 122 -12.21 1.34 12.44
N ALA A 123 -11.29 1.25 13.38
CA ALA A 123 -11.57 1.54 14.79
C ALA A 123 -12.01 3.00 15.02
N ALA A 124 -11.59 3.93 14.15
CA ALA A 124 -12.01 5.32 14.13
C ALA A 124 -13.33 5.57 13.34
N GLY A 125 -14.02 4.52 12.88
CA GLY A 125 -15.34 4.61 12.25
C GLY A 125 -15.35 4.65 10.73
N VAL A 126 -14.21 4.40 10.05
CA VAL A 126 -14.20 4.27 8.59
C VAL A 126 -14.90 2.96 8.18
N ASP A 127 -15.92 3.05 7.33
CA ASP A 127 -16.58 1.88 6.74
C ASP A 127 -15.68 1.28 5.66
N PHE A 128 -14.95 0.24 6.03
CA PHE A 128 -13.96 -0.43 5.20
C PHE A 128 -14.48 -1.77 4.69
N ARG A 129 -14.48 -2.00 3.37
CA ARG A 129 -15.10 -3.17 2.73
C ARG A 129 -14.12 -4.16 2.14
N GLY A 130 -12.87 -3.76 1.88
CA GLY A 130 -11.90 -4.68 1.29
C GLY A 130 -10.52 -4.08 1.05
N TYR A 131 -9.57 -4.99 0.84
CA TYR A 131 -8.17 -4.65 0.56
C TYR A 131 -7.64 -5.51 -0.59
N VAL A 132 -7.09 -4.86 -1.61
CA VAL A 132 -6.39 -5.50 -2.72
C VAL A 132 -4.94 -5.02 -2.74
N TYR A 133 -4.02 -5.97 -2.68
CA TYR A 133 -2.59 -5.67 -2.78
C TYR A 133 -2.17 -5.52 -4.25
N TRP A 134 -1.40 -4.49 -4.56
CA TRP A 134 -0.72 -4.35 -5.83
C TRP A 134 0.71 -4.92 -5.73
N THR A 135 1.03 -6.07 -6.36
CA THR A 135 0.24 -6.83 -7.32
C THR A 135 0.43 -8.32 -7.07
N LEU A 136 -0.37 -9.18 -7.71
CA LEU A 136 -0.23 -10.63 -7.55
C LEU A 136 1.07 -11.14 -8.19
N LEU A 137 1.34 -10.77 -9.43
CA LEU A 137 2.55 -11.19 -10.18
C LEU A 137 3.48 -10.01 -10.39
N ASP A 138 4.80 -10.25 -10.41
CA ASP A 138 5.71 -9.23 -10.92
C ASP A 138 5.29 -8.87 -12.36
N ASN A 139 5.04 -7.58 -12.61
CA ASN A 139 4.40 -7.06 -13.81
C ASN A 139 5.30 -6.09 -14.59
N PHE A 140 4.80 -5.62 -15.73
CA PHE A 140 5.37 -4.50 -16.47
C PHE A 140 4.90 -3.18 -15.85
N GLU A 141 5.86 -2.41 -15.32
CA GLU A 141 5.56 -1.18 -14.58
C GLU A 141 5.85 0.06 -15.45
N TRP A 142 5.04 0.24 -16.48
CA TRP A 142 5.04 1.40 -17.37
C TRP A 142 6.46 1.80 -17.82
N MET A 143 6.87 3.04 -17.56
CA MET A 143 8.18 3.56 -17.93
C MET A 143 9.36 2.87 -17.22
N SER A 144 9.10 2.16 -16.13
CA SER A 144 10.12 1.41 -15.39
C SER A 144 10.30 -0.03 -15.89
N GLY A 145 9.48 -0.47 -16.85
CA GLY A 145 9.56 -1.80 -17.45
C GLY A 145 9.35 -2.92 -16.43
N TYR A 146 10.20 -3.94 -16.48
CA TYR A 146 10.13 -5.10 -15.57
C TYR A 146 11.11 -5.02 -14.40
N ALA A 147 11.78 -3.88 -14.19
CA ALA A 147 12.78 -3.74 -13.12
C ALA A 147 12.15 -3.70 -11.71
N PRO A 148 11.02 -2.98 -11.48
CA PRO A 148 10.37 -2.99 -10.18
C PRO A 148 9.65 -4.32 -9.91
N THR A 149 9.77 -4.82 -8.68
CA THR A 149 9.16 -6.09 -8.27
C THR A 149 8.09 -5.83 -7.19
N PHE A 150 6.85 -5.67 -7.64
CA PHE A 150 5.69 -5.49 -6.77
C PHE A 150 5.05 -6.82 -6.35
N GLY A 151 5.24 -7.86 -7.15
CA GLY A 151 4.47 -9.10 -7.05
C GLY A 151 4.60 -9.82 -5.71
N LEU A 152 3.50 -10.40 -5.26
CA LEU A 152 3.47 -11.43 -4.23
C LEU A 152 4.03 -12.76 -4.75
N VAL A 153 4.04 -12.91 -6.07
CA VAL A 153 4.59 -14.06 -6.81
C VAL A 153 5.62 -13.53 -7.80
N GLY A 154 6.84 -14.01 -7.68
CA GLY A 154 7.91 -13.73 -8.64
C GLY A 154 7.65 -14.40 -10.00
N VAL A 155 8.09 -13.76 -11.09
CA VAL A 155 8.00 -14.31 -12.44
C VAL A 155 9.37 -14.31 -13.11
N ASP A 156 9.89 -15.49 -13.42
CA ASP A 156 11.06 -15.61 -14.27
C ASP A 156 10.65 -15.32 -15.74
N ARG A 157 11.10 -14.21 -16.28
CA ARG A 157 10.70 -13.77 -17.64
C ARG A 157 11.23 -14.65 -18.77
N ARG A 158 12.25 -15.44 -18.52
CA ARG A 158 12.81 -16.35 -19.51
C ARG A 158 12.03 -17.66 -19.60
N THR A 159 11.62 -18.20 -18.45
CA THR A 159 10.93 -19.50 -18.35
C THR A 159 9.45 -19.38 -18.08
N MET A 160 8.98 -18.19 -17.69
CA MET A 160 7.65 -17.91 -17.19
C MET A 160 7.29 -18.70 -15.93
N ALA A 161 8.28 -19.28 -15.24
CA ALA A 161 8.08 -19.91 -13.94
C ALA A 161 7.64 -18.90 -12.88
N ARG A 162 6.80 -19.34 -11.97
CA ARG A 162 6.24 -18.53 -10.90
C ARG A 162 6.71 -19.04 -9.55
N ALA A 163 7.18 -18.12 -8.69
CA ALA A 163 7.65 -18.42 -7.34
C ALA A 163 6.81 -17.65 -6.31
N ILE A 164 6.06 -18.36 -5.50
CA ILE A 164 5.25 -17.76 -4.42
C ILE A 164 6.21 -17.21 -3.37
N LYS A 165 6.03 -15.92 -3.01
CA LYS A 165 6.84 -15.27 -1.97
C LYS A 165 6.19 -15.45 -0.58
N PRO A 166 6.97 -15.39 0.52
CA PRO A 166 6.41 -15.45 1.87
C PRO A 166 5.34 -14.39 2.16
N SER A 167 5.42 -13.22 1.53
CA SER A 167 4.40 -12.18 1.64
C SER A 167 3.03 -12.61 1.11
N ALA A 168 2.97 -13.45 0.06
CA ALA A 168 1.71 -14.02 -0.44
C ALA A 168 1.06 -14.94 0.59
N VAL A 169 1.89 -15.79 1.24
CA VAL A 169 1.43 -16.69 2.31
C VAL A 169 0.88 -15.88 3.47
N MET A 170 1.59 -14.82 3.88
CA MET A 170 1.16 -13.93 4.97
C MET A 170 -0.20 -13.29 4.69
N ILE A 171 -0.41 -12.69 3.51
CA ILE A 171 -1.71 -12.11 3.13
C ILE A 171 -2.79 -13.20 3.12
N GLY A 172 -2.50 -14.38 2.59
CA GLY A 172 -3.44 -15.50 2.59
C GLY A 172 -3.86 -15.95 4.01
N VAL A 173 -2.95 -15.91 4.98
CA VAL A 173 -3.25 -16.20 6.39
C VAL A 173 -4.14 -15.11 6.98
N ILE A 174 -3.78 -13.83 6.78
CA ILE A 174 -4.58 -12.69 7.25
C ILE A 174 -6.00 -12.74 6.69
N ALA A 175 -6.14 -12.98 5.38
CA ALA A 175 -7.43 -13.02 4.71
C ALA A 175 -8.33 -14.16 5.21
N ARG A 176 -7.77 -15.37 5.41
CA ARG A 176 -8.53 -16.50 5.93
C ARG A 176 -8.95 -16.34 7.38
N ALA A 177 -8.09 -15.78 8.20
CA ALA A 177 -8.35 -15.57 9.62
C ALA A 177 -9.15 -14.28 9.90
N ASN A 178 -9.23 -13.39 8.92
CA ASN A 178 -9.73 -12.02 9.07
C ASN A 178 -9.11 -11.31 10.29
N SER A 179 -7.79 -11.50 10.47
CA SER A 179 -7.05 -11.01 11.65
C SER A 179 -5.59 -10.78 11.31
N LEU A 180 -5.05 -9.64 11.76
CA LEU A 180 -3.63 -9.31 11.66
C LEU A 180 -2.76 -10.11 12.63
N GLU A 181 -3.30 -10.49 13.78
CA GLU A 181 -2.58 -11.27 14.80
C GLU A 181 -2.26 -12.69 14.33
N ALA A 182 -3.11 -13.27 13.47
CA ALA A 182 -2.89 -14.59 12.90
C ALA A 182 -1.60 -14.65 12.07
N ALA A 183 -1.21 -13.55 11.43
CA ALA A 183 0.02 -13.46 10.64
C ALA A 183 1.29 -13.58 11.48
N THR A 184 1.27 -13.15 12.74
CA THR A 184 2.43 -13.21 13.64
C THR A 184 2.74 -14.63 14.05
N LYS A 185 1.71 -15.44 14.32
CA LYS A 185 1.86 -16.83 14.77
C LYS A 185 2.20 -17.80 13.64
N SER A 186 1.74 -17.52 12.41
CA SER A 186 1.91 -18.42 11.27
C SER A 186 3.21 -18.17 10.47
N ALA A 187 3.71 -16.93 10.44
CA ALA A 187 4.95 -16.61 9.73
C ALA A 187 6.15 -17.32 10.37
N ASP A 188 6.20 -17.40 11.70
CA ASP A 188 7.26 -18.10 12.42
C ASP A 188 7.16 -19.63 12.24
N GLN A 189 5.94 -20.17 12.11
CA GLN A 189 5.72 -21.60 11.89
C GLN A 189 6.03 -22.05 10.46
N VAL A 190 5.72 -21.24 9.44
CA VAL A 190 6.01 -21.57 8.04
C VAL A 190 7.50 -21.43 7.74
N LEU A 191 8.19 -20.47 8.35
CA LEU A 191 9.64 -20.32 8.21
C LEU A 191 10.40 -21.45 8.89
N SER A 192 9.92 -21.96 10.03
CA SER A 192 10.50 -23.11 10.71
C SER A 192 10.22 -24.42 9.96
N ALA A 193 9.07 -24.59 9.31
CA ALA A 193 8.75 -25.76 8.51
C ALA A 193 9.45 -25.79 7.13
N GLY A 194 9.67 -24.61 6.52
CA GLY A 194 10.40 -24.49 5.25
C GLY A 194 11.90 -24.75 5.38
N ALA A 195 12.49 -24.51 6.55
CA ALA A 195 13.89 -24.83 6.85
C ALA A 195 14.14 -26.34 7.02
N ALA A 196 13.08 -27.14 7.22
CA ALA A 196 13.17 -28.58 7.43
C ALA A 196 13.06 -29.41 6.12
N VAL A 197 12.71 -28.79 4.98
CA VAL A 197 12.76 -29.46 3.67
C VAL A 197 14.13 -29.19 3.04
N GLY A 198 15.11 -29.93 3.51
CA GLY A 198 16.46 -29.93 2.95
C GLY A 198 16.42 -30.28 1.46
N VAL A 199 17.14 -29.51 0.68
CA VAL A 199 17.53 -29.84 -0.70
C VAL A 199 18.23 -31.19 -0.66
N SER A 200 17.56 -32.24 -1.09
CA SER A 200 18.18 -33.49 -1.44
C SER A 200 18.68 -33.34 -2.86
N ASP A 201 19.98 -33.15 -3.01
CA ASP A 201 20.69 -33.29 -4.28
C ASP A 201 20.42 -34.66 -4.88
N ARG A 202 19.81 -34.67 -6.05
CA ARG A 202 19.98 -35.71 -7.08
C ARG A 202 19.99 -35.10 -8.45
#